data_4876b652f6f7673d4766287487c21436
#
_entry.id   4876b652f6f7673d4766287487c21436
#
_cell.length_a   1.000
_cell.length_b   1.000
_cell.length_c   1.000
_cell.angle_alpha   90.00
_cell.angle_beta   90.00
_cell.angle_gamma   90.00
#
_symmetry.space_group_name_H-M   'P 1'
#
loop_
_entity.id
_entity.type
_entity.pdbx_description
1 polymer ?
#
loop_
_entity_poly.entity_id
_entity_poly.type
_entity_poly.pdbx_seq_one_letter_code
_entity_poly.pdbx_strand_id
1 'polypeptide(L)'
;FLMQISMGYPSKEEELTILDRFGSGNPLTDLKAVCNKKDLASLKTAASAIFVHPLLKDYLVNLVQATRNDSQILDGVSPRGSLALYRAAKAYALVKGRDYVIPEDIKTLAVPVLAHRLTTARTFGLKTSGKEIIERLLTTVPLPTEDWGKRL
;
A
#
# COMPACT_ATOMS: atom_id res chain seq x y z
N PHE A 1 2.34 9.85 6.73
CA PHE A 1 2.97 8.96 5.74
C PHE A 1 1.87 8.24 4.94
N LEU A 2 2.11 8.03 3.62
CA LEU A 2 1.15 7.33 2.76
C LEU A 2 1.20 5.82 3.01
N MET A 3 2.39 5.26 3.04
CA MET A 3 2.64 3.83 3.23
C MET A 3 3.92 3.61 4.04
N GLN A 4 4.02 2.43 4.63
CA GLN A 4 5.21 1.92 5.28
C GLN A 4 5.69 0.67 4.54
N ILE A 5 6.93 0.68 4.11
CA ILE A 5 7.58 -0.47 3.44
C ILE A 5 8.80 -0.89 4.26
N SER A 6 9.10 -2.18 4.22
CA SER A 6 10.34 -2.72 4.81
C SER A 6 11.33 -3.00 3.70
N MET A 7 12.53 -2.48 3.83
CA MET A 7 13.63 -2.75 2.88
C MET A 7 14.40 -4.04 3.23
N GLY A 8 14.17 -4.59 4.43
CA GLY A 8 14.95 -5.70 4.93
C GLY A 8 16.40 -5.32 5.25
N TYR A 9 17.22 -6.33 5.45
CA TYR A 9 18.67 -6.18 5.58
C TYR A 9 19.36 -6.75 4.36
N PRO A 10 20.51 -6.19 3.95
CA PRO A 10 21.30 -6.73 2.84
C PRO A 10 21.89 -8.11 3.22
N SER A 11 22.20 -8.91 2.22
CA SER A 11 23.01 -10.12 2.38
C SER A 11 24.45 -9.74 2.74
N LYS A 12 25.25 -10.73 3.19
CA LYS A 12 26.66 -10.50 3.49
C LYS A 12 27.43 -9.95 2.26
N GLU A 13 27.15 -10.46 1.09
CA GLU A 13 27.78 -10.06 -0.18
C GLU A 13 27.40 -8.64 -0.57
N GLU A 14 26.13 -8.26 -0.38
CA GLU A 14 25.65 -6.90 -0.61
C GLU A 14 26.25 -5.93 0.41
N GLU A 15 26.40 -6.35 1.66
CA GLU A 15 26.99 -5.51 2.71
C GLU A 15 28.48 -5.25 2.44
N LEU A 16 29.23 -6.27 1.99
CA LEU A 16 30.60 -6.10 1.52
C LEU A 16 30.68 -5.12 0.34
N THR A 17 29.78 -5.23 -0.62
CA THR A 17 29.70 -4.30 -1.76
C THR A 17 29.43 -2.87 -1.32
N ILE A 18 28.61 -2.67 -0.28
CA ILE A 18 28.35 -1.35 0.31
C ILE A 18 29.65 -0.79 0.90
N LEU A 19 30.37 -1.59 1.69
CA LEU A 19 31.63 -1.16 2.31
C LEU A 19 32.66 -0.76 1.23
N ASP A 20 32.82 -1.54 0.19
CA ASP A 20 33.76 -1.26 -0.92
C ASP A 20 33.40 0.07 -1.64
N ARG A 21 32.11 0.29 -1.92
CA ARG A 21 31.62 1.49 -2.60
C ARG A 21 31.83 2.75 -1.76
N PHE A 22 31.54 2.69 -0.46
CA PHE A 22 31.67 3.85 0.43
C PHE A 22 33.11 4.03 0.95
N GLY A 23 33.91 2.97 0.93
CA GLY A 23 35.34 3.03 1.28
C GLY A 23 36.18 3.84 0.27
N SER A 24 35.77 3.92 -0.98
CA SER A 24 36.45 4.67 -2.05
C SER A 24 35.85 6.06 -2.32
N GLY A 25 34.73 6.41 -1.69
CA GLY A 25 34.05 7.71 -1.87
C GLY A 25 32.56 7.65 -1.59
N ASN A 26 31.85 8.75 -1.79
CA ASN A 26 30.39 8.81 -1.65
C ASN A 26 29.70 8.59 -3.01
N PRO A 27 29.15 7.41 -3.30
CA PRO A 27 28.53 7.13 -4.61
C PRO A 27 27.25 7.96 -4.85
N LEU A 28 26.71 8.64 -3.84
CA LEU A 28 25.54 9.50 -3.98
C LEU A 28 25.84 10.77 -4.80
N THR A 29 27.12 11.18 -4.88
CA THR A 29 27.52 12.36 -5.67
C THR A 29 27.36 12.17 -7.17
N ASP A 30 27.33 10.92 -7.63
CA ASP A 30 27.22 10.57 -9.05
C ASP A 30 25.78 10.41 -9.54
N LEU A 31 24.81 10.53 -8.61
CA LEU A 31 23.40 10.41 -8.94
C LEU A 31 22.93 11.57 -9.82
N LYS A 32 22.30 11.21 -10.92
CA LYS A 32 21.68 12.18 -11.85
C LYS A 32 20.17 12.14 -11.71
N ALA A 33 19.51 13.28 -11.95
CA ALA A 33 18.05 13.34 -12.00
C ALA A 33 17.50 12.45 -13.12
N VAL A 34 16.56 11.57 -12.79
CA VAL A 34 15.89 10.66 -13.75
C VAL A 34 14.56 11.22 -14.27
N CYS A 35 14.02 12.25 -13.62
CA CYS A 35 12.80 12.96 -14.02
C CYS A 35 12.83 14.41 -13.50
N ASN A 36 11.97 15.23 -14.06
CA ASN A 36 11.81 16.64 -13.66
C ASN A 36 10.43 16.89 -13.01
N LYS A 37 10.19 18.13 -12.55
CA LYS A 37 8.92 18.51 -11.90
C LYS A 37 7.70 18.36 -12.82
N LYS A 38 7.85 18.56 -14.14
CA LYS A 38 6.76 18.42 -15.11
C LYS A 38 6.38 16.96 -15.25
N ASP A 39 7.38 16.05 -15.29
CA ASP A 39 7.13 14.60 -15.35
C ASP A 39 6.34 14.12 -14.11
N LEU A 40 6.72 14.57 -12.92
CA LEU A 40 5.99 14.27 -11.69
C LEU A 40 4.55 14.82 -11.70
N ALA A 41 4.34 16.02 -12.21
CA ALA A 41 2.99 16.57 -12.34
C ALA A 41 2.14 15.76 -13.31
N SER A 42 2.70 15.37 -14.45
CA SER A 42 2.03 14.51 -15.44
C SER A 42 1.67 13.14 -14.85
N LEU A 43 2.58 12.50 -14.11
CA LEU A 43 2.33 11.23 -13.43
C LEU A 43 1.20 11.34 -12.39
N LYS A 44 1.17 12.43 -11.60
CA LYS A 44 0.07 12.67 -10.64
C LYS A 44 -1.27 12.83 -11.34
N THR A 45 -1.32 13.55 -12.45
CA THR A 45 -2.53 13.72 -13.26
C THR A 45 -2.97 12.38 -13.83
N ALA A 46 -2.06 11.62 -14.44
CA ALA A 46 -2.34 10.29 -14.97
C ALA A 46 -2.86 9.34 -13.89
N ALA A 47 -2.22 9.28 -12.71
CA ALA A 47 -2.70 8.47 -11.59
C ALA A 47 -4.09 8.89 -11.13
N SER A 48 -4.43 10.17 -11.14
CA SER A 48 -5.77 10.64 -10.77
C SER A 48 -6.85 10.25 -11.77
N ALA A 49 -6.51 10.00 -13.04
CA ALA A 49 -7.42 9.58 -14.09
C ALA A 49 -7.71 8.07 -14.11
N ILE A 50 -6.92 7.26 -13.41
CA ILE A 50 -7.11 5.79 -13.34
C ILE A 50 -8.51 5.46 -12.84
N PHE A 51 -9.21 4.57 -13.56
CA PHE A 51 -10.56 4.15 -13.23
C PHE A 51 -10.59 3.19 -12.03
N VAL A 52 -11.59 3.34 -11.17
CA VAL A 52 -11.87 2.41 -10.07
C VAL A 52 -13.34 2.04 -10.09
N HIS A 53 -13.62 0.78 -10.33
CA HIS A 53 -14.99 0.27 -10.39
C HIS A 53 -15.72 0.51 -9.05
N PRO A 54 -17.04 0.85 -9.03
CA PRO A 54 -17.79 1.05 -7.79
C PRO A 54 -17.68 -0.11 -6.80
N LEU A 55 -17.77 -1.36 -7.26
CA LEU A 55 -17.61 -2.55 -6.42
C LEU A 55 -16.24 -2.63 -5.72
N LEU A 56 -15.17 -2.12 -6.35
CA LEU A 56 -13.85 -2.05 -5.72
C LEU A 56 -13.77 -0.94 -4.66
N LYS A 57 -14.51 0.15 -4.86
CA LYS A 57 -14.63 1.19 -3.83
C LYS A 57 -15.35 0.63 -2.60
N ASP A 58 -16.44 -0.13 -2.83
CA ASP A 58 -17.18 -0.80 -1.75
C ASP A 58 -16.31 -1.81 -1.03
N TYR A 59 -15.58 -2.66 -1.76
CA TYR A 59 -14.64 -3.61 -1.18
C TYR A 59 -13.58 -2.93 -0.32
N LEU A 60 -12.98 -1.84 -0.81
CA LEU A 60 -12.00 -1.05 -0.06
C LEU A 60 -12.60 -0.48 1.23
N VAL A 61 -13.81 0.06 1.16
CA VAL A 61 -14.52 0.62 2.33
C VAL A 61 -14.85 -0.49 3.31
N ASN A 62 -15.36 -1.64 2.85
CA ASN A 62 -15.66 -2.80 3.69
C ASN A 62 -14.41 -3.31 4.42
N LEU A 63 -13.27 -3.37 3.74
CA LEU A 63 -11.99 -3.74 4.35
C LEU A 63 -11.61 -2.76 5.48
N VAL A 64 -11.73 -1.46 5.23
CA VAL A 64 -11.45 -0.43 6.25
C VAL A 64 -12.45 -0.49 7.40
N GLN A 65 -13.74 -0.68 7.13
CA GLN A 65 -14.75 -0.82 8.18
C GLN A 65 -14.52 -2.06 9.04
N ALA A 66 -14.08 -3.17 8.44
CA ALA A 66 -13.72 -4.38 9.18
C ALA A 66 -12.64 -4.09 10.23
N THR A 67 -11.69 -3.18 9.96
CA THR A 67 -10.69 -2.80 10.98
C THR A 67 -11.30 -2.09 12.18
N ARG A 68 -12.46 -1.45 12.05
CA ARG A 68 -13.12 -0.73 13.16
C ARG A 68 -13.99 -1.64 14.03
N ASN A 69 -14.36 -2.79 13.50
CA ASN A 69 -15.22 -3.77 14.16
C ASN A 69 -14.46 -4.99 14.70
N ASP A 70 -13.14 -4.99 14.62
CA ASP A 70 -12.29 -6.09 15.04
C ASP A 70 -11.92 -5.96 16.52
N SER A 71 -12.14 -7.01 17.30
CA SER A 71 -11.89 -7.01 18.76
C SER A 71 -10.41 -6.88 19.14
N GLN A 72 -9.49 -7.14 18.21
CA GLN A 72 -8.06 -7.00 18.44
C GLN A 72 -7.53 -5.60 18.10
N ILE A 73 -8.40 -4.69 17.69
CA ILE A 73 -8.06 -3.32 17.31
C ILE A 73 -8.71 -2.35 18.31
N LEU A 74 -7.92 -1.46 18.89
CA LEU A 74 -8.40 -0.36 19.73
C LEU A 74 -8.86 0.81 18.86
N ASP A 75 -8.00 1.21 17.90
CA ASP A 75 -8.31 2.27 16.95
C ASP A 75 -8.17 1.72 15.52
N GLY A 76 -9.30 1.63 14.82
CA GLY A 76 -9.35 1.21 13.42
C GLY A 76 -8.92 2.31 12.46
N VAL A 77 -8.79 1.95 11.21
CA VAL A 77 -8.36 2.87 10.14
C VAL A 77 -9.38 3.99 9.95
N SER A 78 -8.92 5.25 9.96
CA SER A 78 -9.74 6.43 9.71
C SER A 78 -10.09 6.58 8.21
N PRO A 79 -11.08 7.42 7.84
CA PRO A 79 -11.39 7.73 6.42
C PRO A 79 -10.19 8.26 5.62
N ARG A 80 -9.21 8.89 6.30
CA ARG A 80 -7.94 9.29 5.67
C ARG A 80 -7.15 8.06 5.17
N GLY A 81 -7.24 6.93 5.87
CA GLY A 81 -6.64 5.67 5.42
C GLY A 81 -7.33 5.08 4.21
N SER A 82 -8.67 5.16 4.11
CA SER A 82 -9.41 4.77 2.90
C SER A 82 -8.95 5.57 1.68
N LEU A 83 -8.84 6.91 1.83
CA LEU A 83 -8.34 7.78 0.76
C LEU A 83 -6.89 7.47 0.40
N ALA A 84 -6.06 7.12 1.38
CA ALA A 84 -4.66 6.73 1.14
C ALA A 84 -4.60 5.45 0.30
N LEU A 85 -5.35 4.41 0.67
CA LEU A 85 -5.41 3.14 -0.06
C LEU A 85 -5.97 3.32 -1.47
N TYR A 86 -7.04 4.11 -1.62
CA TYR A 86 -7.64 4.44 -2.91
C TYR A 86 -6.63 5.11 -3.86
N ARG A 87 -5.89 6.12 -3.37
CA ARG A 87 -4.89 6.83 -4.17
C ARG A 87 -3.69 5.94 -4.48
N ALA A 88 -3.24 5.14 -3.53
CA ALA A 88 -2.14 4.20 -3.72
C ALA A 88 -2.49 3.13 -4.77
N ALA A 89 -3.71 2.58 -4.74
CA ALA A 89 -4.19 1.60 -5.72
C ALA A 89 -4.20 2.18 -7.15
N LYS A 90 -4.65 3.41 -7.33
CA LYS A 90 -4.61 4.10 -8.62
C LYS A 90 -3.17 4.30 -9.13
N ALA A 91 -2.29 4.79 -8.26
CA ALA A 91 -0.88 4.97 -8.62
C ALA A 91 -0.20 3.64 -8.95
N TYR A 92 -0.53 2.58 -8.22
CA TYR A 92 0.02 1.24 -8.46
C TYR A 92 -0.45 0.65 -9.78
N ALA A 93 -1.73 0.80 -10.14
CA ALA A 93 -2.26 0.40 -11.44
C ALA A 93 -1.53 1.12 -12.59
N LEU A 94 -1.29 2.44 -12.45
CA LEU A 94 -0.50 3.21 -13.42
C LEU A 94 0.92 2.66 -13.58
N VAL A 95 1.62 2.38 -12.46
CA VAL A 95 2.97 1.79 -12.49
C VAL A 95 2.97 0.41 -13.17
N LYS A 96 1.86 -0.33 -13.06
CA LYS A 96 1.66 -1.61 -13.77
C LYS A 96 1.20 -1.46 -15.21
N GLY A 97 1.15 -0.23 -15.75
CA GLY A 97 0.76 0.06 -17.13
C GLY A 97 -0.74 -0.11 -17.43
N ARG A 98 -1.60 0.00 -16.39
CA ARG A 98 -3.06 -0.14 -16.51
C ARG A 98 -3.75 1.19 -16.25
N ASP A 99 -4.89 1.41 -16.90
CA ASP A 99 -5.78 2.56 -16.72
C ASP A 99 -6.95 2.28 -15.76
N TYR A 100 -6.96 1.09 -15.13
CA TYR A 100 -7.94 0.68 -14.13
C TYR A 100 -7.31 -0.12 -12.98
N VAL A 101 -7.95 -0.06 -11.82
CA VAL A 101 -7.57 -0.82 -10.61
C VAL A 101 -8.22 -2.20 -10.63
N ILE A 102 -7.49 -3.20 -10.17
CA ILE A 102 -7.98 -4.57 -9.93
C ILE A 102 -7.97 -4.92 -8.43
N PRO A 103 -8.70 -5.96 -7.98
CA PRO A 103 -8.72 -6.36 -6.57
C PRO A 103 -7.34 -6.61 -5.97
N GLU A 104 -6.45 -7.20 -6.75
CA GLU A 104 -5.07 -7.55 -6.34
C GLU A 104 -4.24 -6.31 -5.99
N ASP A 105 -4.52 -5.16 -6.61
CA ASP A 105 -3.85 -3.90 -6.28
C ASP A 105 -4.20 -3.47 -4.85
N ILE A 106 -5.49 -3.56 -4.49
CA ILE A 106 -5.97 -3.24 -3.15
C ILE A 106 -5.36 -4.20 -2.13
N LYS A 107 -5.35 -5.51 -2.41
CA LYS A 107 -4.76 -6.52 -1.53
C LYS A 107 -3.27 -6.28 -1.29
N THR A 108 -2.51 -6.06 -2.37
CA THR A 108 -1.06 -5.82 -2.31
C THR A 108 -0.72 -4.60 -1.46
N LEU A 109 -1.56 -3.56 -1.55
CA LEU A 109 -1.32 -2.29 -0.88
C LEU A 109 -1.96 -2.19 0.50
N ALA A 110 -2.88 -3.09 0.87
CA ALA A 110 -3.59 -3.02 2.14
C ALA A 110 -2.63 -3.02 3.34
N VAL A 111 -1.69 -3.95 3.40
CA VAL A 111 -0.72 -4.03 4.49
C VAL A 111 0.17 -2.78 4.56
N PRO A 112 0.92 -2.39 3.52
CA PRO A 112 1.82 -1.24 3.60
C PRO A 112 1.09 0.08 3.85
N VAL A 113 -0.19 0.21 3.46
CA VAL A 113 -0.96 1.45 3.63
C VAL A 113 -1.75 1.48 4.93
N LEU A 114 -2.29 0.35 5.41
CA LEU A 114 -3.22 0.34 6.54
C LEU A 114 -2.59 -0.14 7.86
N ALA A 115 -1.64 -1.08 7.82
CA ALA A 115 -1.14 -1.73 9.04
C ALA A 115 -0.55 -0.75 10.06
N HIS A 116 0.18 0.27 9.60
CA HIS A 116 0.79 1.28 10.48
C HIS A 116 -0.20 2.35 11.00
N ARG A 117 -1.48 2.27 10.60
CA ARG A 117 -2.57 3.16 11.01
C ARG A 117 -3.48 2.55 12.06
N LEU A 118 -3.20 1.31 12.49
CA LEU A 118 -3.94 0.58 13.50
C LEU A 118 -3.28 0.72 14.84
N THR A 119 -4.10 0.90 15.88
CA THR A 119 -3.70 0.68 17.26
C THR A 119 -4.26 -0.68 17.69
N THR A 120 -3.38 -1.67 17.91
CA THR A 120 -3.79 -3.02 18.27
C THR A 120 -3.90 -3.20 19.78
N ALA A 121 -4.91 -3.97 20.22
CA ALA A 121 -5.06 -4.37 21.61
C ALA A 121 -3.96 -5.38 22.03
N ARG A 122 -3.64 -5.42 23.32
CA ARG A 122 -2.83 -6.49 23.92
C ARG A 122 -3.78 -7.55 24.46
N THR A 123 -3.72 -8.76 23.92
CA THR A 123 -4.50 -9.88 24.43
C THR A 123 -3.55 -10.88 25.08
N PHE A 124 -3.77 -11.21 26.35
CA PHE A 124 -2.90 -12.11 27.15
C PHE A 124 -1.40 -11.75 27.12
N GLY A 125 -1.08 -10.45 27.11
CA GLY A 125 0.32 -9.98 27.07
C GLY A 125 0.98 -10.00 25.69
N LEU A 126 0.35 -10.63 24.71
CA LEU A 126 0.80 -10.67 23.31
C LEU A 126 0.15 -9.54 22.50
N LYS A 127 0.94 -8.89 21.67
CA LYS A 127 0.49 -7.84 20.74
C LYS A 127 0.44 -8.43 19.33
N THR A 128 -0.77 -8.61 18.80
CA THR A 128 -0.93 -8.96 17.37
C THR A 128 -0.44 -7.79 16.52
N SER A 129 0.34 -8.05 15.50
CA SER A 129 0.82 -6.99 14.62
C SER A 129 -0.31 -6.48 13.70
N GLY A 130 -0.28 -5.19 13.38
CA GLY A 130 -1.23 -4.61 12.41
C GLY A 130 -1.16 -5.32 11.05
N LYS A 131 0.02 -5.85 10.68
CA LYS A 131 0.20 -6.65 9.47
C LYS A 131 -0.65 -7.93 9.51
N GLU A 132 -0.50 -8.74 10.55
CA GLU A 132 -1.25 -10.00 10.71
C GLU A 132 -2.77 -9.78 10.70
N ILE A 133 -3.22 -8.69 11.32
CA ILE A 133 -4.64 -8.34 11.33
C ILE A 133 -5.13 -8.00 9.91
N ILE A 134 -4.42 -7.16 9.17
CA ILE A 134 -4.81 -6.81 7.80
C ILE A 134 -4.77 -8.05 6.90
N GLU A 135 -3.76 -8.90 7.01
CA GLU A 135 -3.68 -10.16 6.24
C GLU A 135 -4.88 -11.07 6.52
N ARG A 136 -5.28 -11.21 7.78
CA ARG A 136 -6.51 -11.95 8.16
C ARG A 136 -7.77 -11.30 7.60
N LEU A 137 -7.92 -9.98 7.68
CA LEU A 137 -9.09 -9.29 7.14
C LEU A 137 -9.19 -9.42 5.62
N LEU A 138 -8.08 -9.46 4.91
CA LEU A 138 -8.05 -9.73 3.46
C LEU A 138 -8.58 -11.12 3.09
N THR A 139 -8.54 -12.10 4.00
CA THR A 139 -9.12 -13.43 3.77
C THR A 139 -10.59 -13.51 4.17
N THR A 140 -11.06 -12.66 5.07
CA THR A 140 -12.44 -12.70 5.60
C THR A 140 -13.40 -11.75 4.89
N VAL A 141 -12.92 -10.60 4.41
CA VAL A 141 -13.73 -9.65 3.65
C VAL A 141 -13.93 -10.17 2.23
N PRO A 142 -15.19 -10.45 1.81
CA PRO A 142 -15.44 -11.04 0.51
C PRO A 142 -15.07 -10.10 -0.63
N LEU A 143 -14.45 -10.68 -1.66
CA LEU A 143 -14.22 -9.98 -2.92
C LEU A 143 -15.54 -9.86 -3.69
N PRO A 144 -15.72 -8.77 -4.44
CA PRO A 144 -16.84 -8.69 -5.37
C PRO A 144 -16.66 -9.75 -6.46
N THR A 145 -17.66 -10.65 -6.58
CA THR A 145 -17.66 -11.78 -7.51
C THR A 145 -18.45 -11.52 -8.78
N GLU A 146 -18.98 -10.32 -8.97
CA GLU A 146 -19.90 -10.04 -10.07
C GLU A 146 -19.24 -9.50 -11.35
N ASP A 147 -20.01 -9.71 -12.44
CA ASP A 147 -19.74 -9.33 -13.81
C ASP A 147 -19.10 -7.93 -13.95
N TRP A 148 -17.79 -7.88 -14.12
CA TRP A 148 -17.01 -6.66 -14.37
C TRP A 148 -17.39 -6.00 -15.72
N GLY A 149 -18.28 -6.64 -16.49
CA GLY A 149 -18.71 -6.19 -17.84
C GLY A 149 -19.83 -5.17 -17.85
N LYS A 150 -20.56 -4.95 -16.77
CA LYS A 150 -21.62 -3.92 -16.73
C LYS A 150 -21.01 -2.56 -16.42
N ARG A 151 -20.63 -1.83 -17.45
CA ARG A 151 -20.44 -0.37 -17.36
C ARG A 151 -21.78 0.26 -16.98
N LEU A 152 -21.83 0.90 -15.83
CA LEU A 152 -22.90 1.82 -15.48
C LEU A 152 -22.81 3.08 -16.33
#